data_06d56073c99a81ed00f9448694f642d7
#
_entry.id   06d56073c99a81ed00f9448694f642d7
#
_cell.length_a   1.000
_cell.length_b   1.000
_cell.length_c   1.000
_cell.angle_alpha   90.00
_cell.angle_beta   90.00
_cell.angle_gamma   90.00
#
_symmetry.space_group_name_H-M   'P 1'
#
loop_
_entity.id
_entity.type
_entity.pdbx_description
1 polymer ?
#
loop_
_entity_poly.entity_id
_entity_poly.type
_entity_poly.pdbx_seq_one_letter_code
_entity_poly.pdbx_strand_id
1 'polypeptide(L)'
;MRDRRNNLAKLNTLVFGRDLRITKGEPYPHIYEYDFSSYYPEENYIYNQDLPEGKEIFDIRFYGADVRNDDNALFIQKAVDDAAKVGGCVVVSGGNYVTTTVFLKSDITLFIFRDSSLSSNKTGEGYNHLGIVHCDSCRNVTLTGGGKLIGNGEYFGRKPLYDKNIIEHSEYIDVIEMRKKYRAQLRFAHESKYGGVLYIKNCTDIKADNFIIENSAHWSFHIENCNGVEIKNFVINNNRHVANADGFDISGSSNVSINHCFVSTADDGICIKNALWLGNTNEMKNISVSDCEVISCTNAFKIGTETTFDISDVTVSNCRFFMTDIYPGTVSGIAIESADGASVHHIKVQNISMNRVTCPVFIRLCNRNRASTVDGSSANAVEFGKRKKRASSAAKDRFHQKGSIYAVDISDVTAENIEIPVIIAGYKQNEKSFYVSDVTLKNFNLQYAPYKEVYDKRRFIPEYVDVYPESWRFRNLPAYALWTRHVKGLKLLDFVCGVPRSTWKEEIITEDVI
;
A
#
# COMPACT_ATOMS: atom_id res chain seq x y z
N MET A 1 -18.36 25.25 -16.89
CA MET A 1 -18.76 24.33 -15.79
C MET A 1 -19.81 23.29 -16.22
N ARG A 2 -20.78 23.58 -17.07
CA ARG A 2 -21.74 22.57 -17.59
C ARG A 2 -21.08 21.49 -18.48
N ASP A 3 -20.08 21.85 -19.28
CA ASP A 3 -19.41 20.89 -20.18
C ASP A 3 -18.54 19.84 -19.47
N ARG A 4 -17.92 20.17 -18.35
CA ARG A 4 -17.14 19.20 -17.58
C ARG A 4 -18.01 18.13 -16.91
N ARG A 5 -19.23 18.49 -16.44
CA ARG A 5 -20.17 17.51 -15.86
C ARG A 5 -20.72 16.54 -16.90
N ASN A 6 -20.97 17.02 -18.12
CA ASN A 6 -21.41 16.16 -19.22
C ASN A 6 -20.30 15.23 -19.72
N ASN A 7 -19.04 15.67 -19.68
CA ASN A 7 -17.91 14.83 -20.02
C ASN A 7 -17.60 13.78 -18.92
N LEU A 8 -17.77 14.10 -17.64
CA LEU A 8 -17.69 13.12 -16.56
C LEU A 8 -18.79 12.05 -16.65
N ALA A 9 -20.03 12.46 -16.97
CA ALA A 9 -21.13 11.51 -17.17
C ALA A 9 -20.88 10.63 -18.41
N LYS A 10 -20.33 11.18 -19.48
CA LYS A 10 -19.93 10.42 -20.69
C LYS A 10 -18.73 9.52 -20.46
N LEU A 11 -17.71 9.97 -19.69
CA LEU A 11 -16.58 9.13 -19.27
C LEU A 11 -17.05 7.97 -18.39
N ASN A 12 -17.93 8.26 -17.43
CA ASN A 12 -18.55 7.23 -16.59
C ASN A 12 -19.34 6.19 -17.43
N THR A 13 -20.00 6.61 -18.48
CA THR A 13 -20.76 5.70 -19.36
C THR A 13 -19.85 4.92 -20.32
N LEU A 14 -18.72 5.50 -20.73
CA LEU A 14 -17.71 4.84 -21.57
C LEU A 14 -16.81 3.87 -20.81
N VAL A 15 -16.45 4.21 -19.56
CA VAL A 15 -15.58 3.38 -18.70
C VAL A 15 -16.38 2.28 -17.99
N PHE A 16 -17.68 2.49 -17.75
CA PHE A 16 -18.52 1.59 -16.95
C PHE A 16 -19.72 1.06 -17.74
N GLY A 17 -19.63 0.83 -19.01
CA GLY A 17 -20.68 0.49 -19.97
C GLY A 17 -21.79 -0.52 -19.55
N ARG A 18 -21.97 -0.77 -18.27
CA ARG A 18 -23.05 -1.57 -17.68
C ARG A 18 -23.61 -0.93 -16.41
N ASP A 19 -24.86 -1.23 -16.09
CA ASP A 19 -25.55 -0.85 -14.88
C ASP A 19 -24.84 -1.48 -13.66
N LEU A 20 -24.15 -0.68 -12.87
CA LEU A 20 -23.36 -1.12 -11.71
C LEU A 20 -24.27 -1.41 -10.49
N ARG A 21 -25.41 -2.05 -10.69
CA ARG A 21 -26.31 -2.45 -9.63
C ARG A 21 -26.00 -3.88 -9.21
N ILE A 22 -25.79 -4.07 -7.92
CA ILE A 22 -25.62 -5.39 -7.31
C ILE A 22 -26.89 -5.70 -6.55
N THR A 23 -27.64 -6.72 -7.00
CA THR A 23 -28.88 -7.15 -6.37
C THR A 23 -28.59 -7.90 -5.07
N LYS A 24 -29.27 -7.53 -3.99
CA LYS A 24 -29.11 -8.18 -2.69
C LYS A 24 -29.59 -9.64 -2.77
N GLY A 25 -28.75 -10.57 -2.32
CA GLY A 25 -29.08 -12.00 -2.29
C GLY A 25 -28.64 -12.79 -3.51
N GLU A 26 -28.21 -12.14 -4.59
CA GLU A 26 -27.50 -12.82 -5.68
C GLU A 26 -26.00 -12.93 -5.37
N PRO A 27 -25.30 -13.91 -5.95
CA PRO A 27 -23.83 -13.94 -5.86
C PRO A 27 -23.34 -12.60 -6.42
N TYR A 28 -22.50 -11.89 -5.63
CA TYR A 28 -21.91 -10.65 -6.09
C TYR A 28 -21.22 -10.90 -7.43
N PRO A 29 -21.51 -10.10 -8.47
CA PRO A 29 -20.80 -10.25 -9.72
C PRO A 29 -19.30 -10.16 -9.43
N HIS A 30 -18.56 -11.01 -10.07
CA HIS A 30 -17.11 -10.98 -9.92
C HIS A 30 -16.60 -9.58 -10.29
N ILE A 31 -15.68 -9.06 -9.51
CA ILE A 31 -15.17 -7.70 -9.66
C ILE A 31 -14.57 -7.43 -11.05
N TYR A 32 -14.15 -8.47 -11.75
CA TYR A 32 -13.64 -8.41 -13.13
C TYR A 32 -14.70 -8.06 -14.18
N GLU A 33 -15.98 -8.19 -13.86
CA GLU A 33 -17.07 -7.76 -14.74
C GLU A 33 -17.17 -6.23 -14.80
N TYR A 34 -16.53 -5.56 -13.86
CA TYR A 34 -16.40 -4.12 -13.81
C TYR A 34 -15.03 -3.73 -14.32
N ASP A 35 -14.95 -3.01 -15.43
CA ASP A 35 -13.70 -2.41 -15.88
C ASP A 35 -13.32 -1.24 -14.97
N PHE A 36 -12.67 -1.57 -13.87
CA PHE A 36 -12.13 -0.60 -12.93
C PHE A 36 -10.64 -0.39 -13.12
N SER A 37 -10.11 -1.01 -14.15
CA SER A 37 -8.71 -1.01 -14.39
C SER A 37 -8.23 0.39 -14.74
N SER A 38 -7.09 0.57 -14.39
CA SER A 38 -5.98 1.19 -15.06
C SER A 38 -6.08 2.70 -15.23
N TYR A 39 -5.51 3.34 -14.28
CA TYR A 39 -4.79 4.56 -14.57
C TYR A 39 -3.36 4.14 -14.97
N TYR A 40 -3.03 4.26 -16.23
CA TYR A 40 -1.66 4.09 -16.68
C TYR A 40 -0.94 5.43 -16.58
N PRO A 41 0.34 5.44 -16.19
CA PRO A 41 1.12 6.66 -16.14
C PRO A 41 1.24 7.29 -17.52
N GLU A 42 1.25 8.61 -17.56
CA GLU A 42 1.56 9.36 -18.77
C GLU A 42 3.06 9.24 -19.13
N GLU A 43 3.90 9.13 -18.13
CA GLU A 43 5.33 8.92 -18.24
C GLU A 43 5.66 7.44 -18.52
N ASN A 44 6.74 7.20 -19.25
CA ASN A 44 7.18 5.85 -19.55
C ASN A 44 8.12 5.34 -18.46
N TYR A 45 7.65 4.42 -17.67
CA TYR A 45 8.43 3.73 -16.64
C TYR A 45 9.10 2.45 -17.13
N ILE A 46 8.69 1.94 -18.27
CA ILE A 46 9.15 0.65 -18.80
C ILE A 46 9.88 0.84 -20.10
N TYR A 47 11.12 0.42 -20.15
CA TYR A 47 12.03 0.59 -21.26
C TYR A 47 12.26 -0.74 -21.99
N ASN A 48 12.60 -0.67 -23.28
CA ASN A 48 13.06 -1.85 -24.00
C ASN A 48 14.44 -2.25 -23.46
N GLN A 49 14.61 -3.53 -23.22
CA GLN A 49 15.89 -4.09 -22.76
C GLN A 49 16.30 -5.27 -23.63
N ASP A 50 17.59 -5.38 -23.84
CA ASP A 50 18.20 -6.56 -24.42
C ASP A 50 18.45 -7.62 -23.34
N LEU A 51 18.60 -8.87 -23.77
CA LEU A 51 18.99 -9.95 -22.89
C LEU A 51 20.34 -9.65 -22.24
N PRO A 52 20.54 -10.04 -20.98
CA PRO A 52 21.78 -9.76 -20.27
C PRO A 52 22.96 -10.44 -20.96
N GLU A 53 23.98 -9.64 -21.27
CA GLU A 53 25.20 -10.15 -21.89
C GLU A 53 25.94 -11.14 -20.99
N GLY A 54 26.58 -12.15 -21.58
CA GLY A 54 27.44 -13.11 -20.89
C GLY A 54 26.70 -14.14 -20.03
N LYS A 55 25.37 -14.16 -20.05
CA LYS A 55 24.58 -15.18 -19.35
C LYS A 55 24.07 -16.25 -20.33
N GLU A 56 24.14 -17.51 -19.90
CA GLU A 56 23.48 -18.60 -20.59
C GLU A 56 21.97 -18.47 -20.48
N ILE A 57 21.25 -18.69 -21.60
CA ILE A 57 19.82 -18.43 -21.75
C ILE A 57 19.02 -19.74 -21.64
N PHE A 58 18.03 -19.72 -20.75
CA PHE A 58 17.12 -20.82 -20.47
C PHE A 58 15.68 -20.38 -20.79
N ASP A 59 15.29 -20.48 -22.04
CA ASP A 59 13.94 -20.13 -22.50
C ASP A 59 12.96 -21.21 -22.05
N ILE A 60 11.91 -20.84 -21.33
CA ILE A 60 10.93 -21.77 -20.75
C ILE A 60 10.24 -22.64 -21.80
N ARG A 61 10.15 -22.19 -23.04
CA ARG A 61 9.54 -22.93 -24.16
C ARG A 61 10.31 -24.21 -24.50
N PHE A 62 11.62 -24.19 -24.37
CA PHE A 62 12.45 -25.37 -24.59
C PHE A 62 12.29 -26.43 -23.49
N TYR A 63 11.66 -26.06 -22.35
CA TYR A 63 11.32 -26.94 -21.27
C TYR A 63 9.89 -27.48 -21.33
N GLY A 64 9.10 -27.01 -22.32
CA GLY A 64 7.72 -27.44 -22.55
C GLY A 64 6.66 -26.47 -22.04
N ALA A 65 7.05 -25.24 -21.66
CA ALA A 65 6.06 -24.22 -21.35
C ALA A 65 5.29 -23.82 -22.63
N ASP A 66 3.98 -23.74 -22.52
CA ASP A 66 3.06 -23.39 -23.59
C ASP A 66 1.94 -22.50 -23.06
N VAL A 67 1.56 -21.51 -23.84
CA VAL A 67 0.46 -20.56 -23.48
C VAL A 67 -0.90 -21.27 -23.36
N ARG A 68 -1.04 -22.48 -23.88
CA ARG A 68 -2.24 -23.31 -23.81
C ARG A 68 -2.29 -24.20 -22.56
N ASN A 69 -1.20 -24.32 -21.81
CA ASN A 69 -1.18 -25.09 -20.59
C ASN A 69 -1.94 -24.35 -19.49
N ASP A 70 -2.71 -25.09 -18.70
CA ASP A 70 -3.40 -24.54 -17.52
C ASP A 70 -2.44 -24.18 -16.39
N ASP A 71 -1.26 -24.82 -16.34
CA ASP A 71 -0.18 -24.51 -15.41
C ASP A 71 1.19 -24.82 -16.04
N ASN A 72 2.07 -23.83 -16.02
CA ASN A 72 3.43 -23.92 -16.53
C ASN A 72 4.51 -24.03 -15.44
N ALA A 73 4.14 -24.08 -14.17
CA ALA A 73 5.10 -24.02 -13.05
C ALA A 73 6.20 -25.08 -13.14
N LEU A 74 5.85 -26.32 -13.51
CA LEU A 74 6.82 -27.41 -13.64
C LEU A 74 7.89 -27.12 -14.71
N PHE A 75 7.48 -26.57 -15.83
CA PHE A 75 8.37 -26.29 -16.95
C PHE A 75 9.28 -25.10 -16.65
N ILE A 76 8.70 -24.05 -16.07
CA ILE A 76 9.44 -22.86 -15.64
C ILE A 76 10.42 -23.23 -14.53
N GLN A 77 10.01 -24.07 -13.57
CA GLN A 77 10.88 -24.51 -12.48
C GLN A 77 12.11 -25.29 -12.99
N LYS A 78 11.95 -26.16 -14.00
CA LYS A 78 13.09 -26.84 -14.63
C LYS A 78 14.08 -25.86 -15.26
N ALA A 79 13.59 -24.83 -15.95
CA ALA A 79 14.45 -23.78 -16.50
C ALA A 79 15.20 -23.02 -15.38
N VAL A 80 14.50 -22.67 -14.28
CA VAL A 80 15.12 -22.06 -13.09
C VAL A 80 16.19 -22.96 -12.48
N ASP A 81 15.89 -24.27 -12.37
CA ASP A 81 16.79 -25.24 -11.76
C ASP A 81 18.10 -25.42 -12.57
N ASP A 82 18.00 -25.37 -13.90
CA ASP A 82 19.16 -25.46 -14.77
C ASP A 82 19.93 -24.13 -14.82
N ALA A 83 19.23 -23.00 -14.92
CA ALA A 83 19.86 -21.68 -14.89
C ALA A 83 20.66 -21.45 -13.60
N ALA A 84 20.17 -21.92 -12.46
CA ALA A 84 20.83 -21.76 -11.17
C ALA A 84 22.19 -22.52 -11.07
N LYS A 85 22.42 -23.54 -11.89
CA LYS A 85 23.69 -24.30 -11.92
C LYS A 85 24.85 -23.46 -12.48
N VAL A 86 24.54 -22.50 -13.33
CA VAL A 86 25.55 -21.71 -14.08
C VAL A 86 25.39 -20.20 -13.91
N GLY A 87 24.46 -19.75 -13.08
CA GLY A 87 24.17 -18.32 -12.94
C GLY A 87 23.50 -17.71 -14.18
N GLY A 88 22.66 -18.49 -14.85
CA GLY A 88 22.04 -18.17 -16.13
C GLY A 88 20.85 -17.22 -16.05
N CYS A 89 20.21 -17.03 -17.20
CA CYS A 89 19.03 -16.20 -17.38
C CYS A 89 17.84 -17.04 -17.82
N VAL A 90 16.79 -17.10 -17.00
CA VAL A 90 15.51 -17.70 -17.35
C VAL A 90 14.70 -16.69 -18.16
N VAL A 91 14.29 -17.09 -19.36
CA VAL A 91 13.60 -16.21 -20.30
C VAL A 91 12.15 -16.64 -20.50
N VAL A 92 11.25 -15.69 -20.32
CA VAL A 92 9.83 -15.80 -20.65
C VAL A 92 9.55 -14.95 -21.87
N SER A 93 9.17 -15.60 -22.98
CA SER A 93 8.93 -14.93 -24.26
C SER A 93 7.78 -15.59 -25.03
N GLY A 94 7.12 -14.83 -25.90
CA GLY A 94 6.14 -15.34 -26.86
C GLY A 94 4.72 -15.51 -26.32
N GLY A 95 4.36 -14.86 -25.21
CA GLY A 95 2.96 -14.79 -24.77
C GLY A 95 2.70 -14.86 -23.28
N ASN A 96 1.46 -15.13 -22.93
CA ASN A 96 0.98 -15.24 -21.55
C ASN A 96 0.98 -16.68 -21.06
N TYR A 97 1.70 -16.94 -19.98
CA TYR A 97 1.80 -18.26 -19.39
C TYR A 97 1.08 -18.28 -18.03
N VAL A 98 0.03 -19.09 -17.95
CA VAL A 98 -0.62 -19.36 -16.65
C VAL A 98 0.30 -20.25 -15.83
N THR A 99 0.52 -19.91 -14.56
CA THR A 99 1.40 -20.68 -13.69
C THR A 99 0.95 -20.60 -12.24
N THR A 100 1.16 -21.65 -11.49
CA THR A 100 1.19 -21.63 -10.03
C THR A 100 2.55 -21.11 -9.56
N THR A 101 2.91 -21.26 -8.29
CA THR A 101 4.13 -20.66 -7.74
C THR A 101 5.40 -21.20 -8.40
N VAL A 102 6.23 -20.31 -8.90
CA VAL A 102 7.59 -20.57 -9.35
C VAL A 102 8.57 -20.11 -8.27
N PHE A 103 9.50 -20.99 -7.88
CA PHE A 103 10.51 -20.74 -6.86
C PHE A 103 11.83 -20.36 -7.52
N LEU A 104 12.24 -19.10 -7.38
CA LEU A 104 13.54 -18.64 -7.86
C LEU A 104 14.67 -19.17 -6.98
N LYS A 105 15.86 -19.17 -7.54
CA LYS A 105 17.10 -19.59 -6.88
C LYS A 105 18.15 -18.48 -6.93
N SER A 106 19.21 -18.63 -6.13
CA SER A 106 20.32 -17.69 -6.13
C SER A 106 21.03 -17.58 -7.48
N ASP A 107 21.64 -16.44 -7.71
CA ASP A 107 22.56 -16.16 -8.81
C ASP A 107 21.91 -16.18 -10.22
N ILE A 108 20.59 -16.05 -10.34
CA ILE A 108 19.88 -16.07 -11.63
C ILE A 108 19.28 -14.71 -12.00
N THR A 109 18.98 -14.58 -13.29
CA THR A 109 18.10 -13.54 -13.80
C THR A 109 16.79 -14.14 -14.30
N LEU A 110 15.66 -13.59 -13.88
CA LEU A 110 14.36 -13.83 -14.52
C LEU A 110 14.10 -12.65 -15.49
N PHE A 111 14.09 -12.94 -16.77
CA PHE A 111 13.85 -11.98 -17.83
C PHE A 111 12.51 -12.27 -18.48
N ILE A 112 11.54 -11.37 -18.33
CA ILE A 112 10.25 -11.47 -19.01
C ILE A 112 10.20 -10.39 -20.08
N PHE A 113 10.07 -10.80 -21.35
CA PHE A 113 9.93 -9.86 -22.44
C PHE A 113 8.67 -9.00 -22.31
N ARG A 114 8.72 -7.75 -22.79
CA ARG A 114 7.63 -6.77 -22.68
C ARG A 114 6.28 -7.24 -23.19
N ASP A 115 6.27 -8.10 -24.20
CA ASP A 115 5.08 -8.71 -24.81
C ASP A 115 4.67 -10.03 -24.16
N SER A 116 5.28 -10.38 -23.01
CA SER A 116 5.08 -11.65 -22.35
C SER A 116 4.74 -11.47 -20.87
N SER A 117 4.10 -12.47 -20.30
CA SER A 117 3.76 -12.46 -18.88
C SER A 117 3.71 -13.85 -18.24
N LEU A 118 3.86 -13.86 -16.91
CA LEU A 118 3.41 -14.94 -16.05
C LEU A 118 2.12 -14.49 -15.34
N SER A 119 1.07 -15.27 -15.42
CA SER A 119 -0.20 -14.95 -14.81
C SER A 119 -0.68 -16.04 -13.87
N SER A 120 -1.38 -15.63 -12.80
CA SER A 120 -2.03 -16.57 -11.92
C SER A 120 -3.17 -17.29 -12.65
N ASN A 121 -3.50 -18.50 -12.18
CA ASN A 121 -4.79 -19.08 -12.50
C ASN A 121 -5.91 -18.28 -11.79
N LYS A 122 -7.15 -18.46 -12.25
CA LYS A 122 -8.30 -17.72 -11.73
C LYS A 122 -9.01 -18.44 -10.57
N THR A 123 -8.48 -19.58 -10.12
CA THR A 123 -9.05 -20.39 -9.03
C THR A 123 -8.39 -20.13 -7.68
N GLY A 124 -7.15 -19.64 -7.68
CA GLY A 124 -6.34 -19.44 -6.47
C GLY A 124 -5.76 -20.73 -5.89
N GLU A 125 -5.88 -21.85 -6.58
CA GLU A 125 -5.34 -23.12 -6.12
C GLU A 125 -3.85 -23.25 -6.48
N GLY A 126 -3.08 -23.91 -5.62
CA GLY A 126 -1.68 -24.24 -5.85
C GLY A 126 -0.66 -23.19 -5.41
N TYR A 127 -1.10 -22.04 -4.84
CA TYR A 127 -0.15 -20.96 -4.45
C TYR A 127 0.33 -21.02 -3.00
N ASN A 128 -0.39 -21.66 -2.10
CA ASN A 128 -0.02 -21.76 -0.68
C ASN A 128 0.38 -20.40 -0.04
N HIS A 129 -0.25 -19.30 -0.46
CA HIS A 129 0.06 -17.92 -0.06
C HIS A 129 1.44 -17.40 -0.50
N LEU A 130 2.12 -18.05 -1.44
CA LEU A 130 3.47 -17.67 -1.88
C LEU A 130 3.51 -16.83 -3.16
N GLY A 131 2.35 -16.63 -3.79
CA GLY A 131 2.25 -15.84 -5.02
C GLY A 131 2.70 -16.56 -6.30
N ILE A 132 2.86 -15.82 -7.39
CA ILE A 132 3.27 -16.36 -8.69
C ILE A 132 4.78 -16.64 -8.69
N VAL A 133 5.56 -15.66 -8.21
CA VAL A 133 7.01 -15.76 -8.09
C VAL A 133 7.41 -15.66 -6.64
N HIS A 134 8.09 -16.64 -6.15
CA HIS A 134 8.60 -16.71 -4.78
C HIS A 134 10.11 -16.89 -4.75
N CYS A 135 10.76 -16.18 -3.84
CA CYS A 135 12.18 -16.30 -3.59
C CYS A 135 12.42 -16.35 -2.08
N ASP A 136 12.96 -17.45 -1.56
CA ASP A 136 13.28 -17.55 -0.13
C ASP A 136 14.75 -17.94 0.05
N SER A 137 15.42 -17.23 0.92
CA SER A 137 16.82 -17.47 1.28
C SER A 137 17.78 -17.44 0.08
N CYS A 138 17.45 -16.62 -0.94
CA CYS A 138 18.24 -16.44 -2.15
C CYS A 138 19.15 -15.21 -2.06
N ARG A 139 20.19 -15.22 -2.88
CA ARG A 139 21.08 -14.06 -3.08
C ARG A 139 21.28 -13.78 -4.57
N ASN A 140 21.61 -12.53 -4.89
CA ASN A 140 22.00 -12.10 -6.24
C ASN A 140 20.98 -12.55 -7.30
N VAL A 141 19.70 -12.13 -7.12
CA VAL A 141 18.61 -12.42 -8.06
C VAL A 141 18.19 -11.12 -8.75
N THR A 142 18.08 -11.19 -10.06
CA THR A 142 17.61 -10.06 -10.88
C THR A 142 16.29 -10.41 -11.56
N LEU A 143 15.30 -9.50 -11.47
CA LEU A 143 14.05 -9.54 -12.22
C LEU A 143 14.03 -8.36 -13.19
N THR A 144 13.82 -8.61 -14.49
CA THR A 144 13.90 -7.56 -15.50
C THR A 144 13.21 -7.95 -16.82
N GLY A 145 13.26 -7.08 -17.85
CA GLY A 145 12.82 -7.38 -19.22
C GLY A 145 11.60 -6.61 -19.71
N GLY A 146 10.93 -5.85 -18.83
CA GLY A 146 9.76 -5.04 -19.22
C GLY A 146 8.44 -5.81 -19.30
N GLY A 147 8.45 -7.10 -19.00
CA GLY A 147 7.27 -7.95 -18.99
C GLY A 147 6.47 -7.89 -17.70
N LYS A 148 5.47 -8.77 -17.59
CA LYS A 148 4.44 -8.66 -16.55
C LYS A 148 4.32 -9.89 -15.67
N LEU A 149 3.97 -9.63 -14.40
CA LEU A 149 3.30 -10.59 -13.52
C LEU A 149 1.85 -10.14 -13.33
N ILE A 150 0.89 -11.02 -13.64
CA ILE A 150 -0.54 -10.70 -13.61
C ILE A 150 -1.23 -11.53 -12.54
N GLY A 151 -1.72 -10.85 -11.48
CA GLY A 151 -2.30 -11.50 -10.31
C GLY A 151 -3.75 -11.95 -10.47
N ASN A 152 -4.50 -11.43 -11.47
CA ASN A 152 -5.93 -11.70 -11.66
C ASN A 152 -6.77 -11.51 -10.38
N GLY A 153 -6.39 -10.53 -9.52
CA GLY A 153 -6.99 -10.32 -8.20
C GLY A 153 -8.48 -10.07 -8.24
N GLU A 154 -8.99 -9.52 -9.33
CA GLU A 154 -10.41 -9.28 -9.57
C GLU A 154 -11.27 -10.56 -9.53
N TYR A 155 -10.70 -11.71 -9.83
CA TYR A 155 -11.41 -13.01 -9.78
C TYR A 155 -11.60 -13.54 -8.35
N PHE A 156 -10.86 -12.99 -7.39
CA PHE A 156 -10.87 -13.42 -5.98
C PHE A 156 -11.71 -12.53 -5.09
N GLY A 157 -12.16 -11.38 -5.58
CA GLY A 157 -13.04 -10.47 -4.85
C GLY A 157 -14.46 -11.02 -4.77
N ARG A 158 -14.91 -11.44 -3.57
CA ARG A 158 -16.19 -12.12 -3.41
C ARG A 158 -17.19 -11.41 -2.51
N LYS A 159 -16.74 -10.51 -1.65
CA LYS A 159 -17.62 -9.85 -0.68
C LYS A 159 -17.30 -8.36 -0.57
N PRO A 160 -18.27 -7.46 -0.74
CA PRO A 160 -18.03 -6.05 -0.44
C PRO A 160 -17.71 -5.90 1.05
N LEU A 161 -16.65 -5.14 1.35
CA LEU A 161 -16.19 -4.87 2.73
C LEU A 161 -17.00 -3.81 3.44
N TYR A 162 -18.00 -3.23 2.79
CA TYR A 162 -18.66 -2.05 3.31
C TYR A 162 -19.91 -2.27 4.10
N ASP A 163 -19.96 -1.35 5.04
CA ASP A 163 -21.00 -0.97 5.99
C ASP A 163 -22.25 -1.84 5.86
N LYS A 164 -22.39 -2.78 6.77
CA LYS A 164 -23.55 -3.66 6.86
C LYS A 164 -24.87 -2.88 6.73
N ASN A 165 -24.92 -1.64 7.24
CA ASN A 165 -26.11 -0.82 7.19
C ASN A 165 -26.47 -0.35 5.78
N ILE A 166 -25.49 -0.10 4.90
CA ILE A 166 -25.77 0.30 3.51
C ILE A 166 -26.25 -0.90 2.71
N ILE A 167 -25.65 -2.07 2.94
CA ILE A 167 -25.99 -3.30 2.23
C ILE A 167 -27.30 -3.90 2.75
N GLU A 168 -27.57 -3.78 4.05
CA GLU A 168 -28.78 -4.37 4.66
C GLU A 168 -30.08 -3.64 4.32
N HIS A 169 -30.02 -2.36 3.95
CA HIS A 169 -31.20 -1.52 3.70
C HIS A 169 -31.47 -1.18 2.24
N SER A 170 -30.67 -1.66 1.31
CA SER A 170 -30.85 -1.45 -0.13
C SER A 170 -31.19 -2.76 -0.84
N GLU A 171 -32.11 -2.75 -1.77
CA GLU A 171 -32.40 -3.91 -2.62
C GLU A 171 -31.24 -4.21 -3.58
N TYR A 172 -30.51 -3.17 -3.93
CA TYR A 172 -29.30 -3.24 -4.76
C TYR A 172 -28.29 -2.17 -4.34
N ILE A 173 -27.06 -2.37 -4.70
CA ILE A 173 -25.98 -1.44 -4.45
C ILE A 173 -25.66 -0.71 -5.75
N ASP A 174 -25.97 0.57 -5.83
CA ASP A 174 -25.45 1.44 -6.86
C ASP A 174 -24.08 1.95 -6.42
N VAL A 175 -23.03 1.42 -7.05
CA VAL A 175 -21.64 1.72 -6.71
C VAL A 175 -21.32 3.21 -6.90
N ILE A 176 -21.91 3.84 -7.93
CA ILE A 176 -21.67 5.25 -8.25
C ILE A 176 -22.33 6.15 -7.22
N GLU A 177 -23.60 5.88 -6.90
CA GLU A 177 -24.33 6.65 -5.89
C GLU A 177 -23.74 6.44 -4.49
N MET A 178 -23.32 5.23 -4.17
CA MET A 178 -22.64 4.95 -2.91
C MET A 178 -21.34 5.75 -2.77
N ARG A 179 -20.53 5.85 -3.82
CA ARG A 179 -19.32 6.68 -3.84
C ARG A 179 -19.63 8.15 -3.63
N LYS A 180 -20.65 8.67 -4.34
CA LYS A 180 -21.06 10.08 -4.22
C LYS A 180 -21.58 10.40 -2.83
N LYS A 181 -22.45 9.56 -2.30
CA LYS A 181 -23.17 9.81 -1.04
C LYS A 181 -22.29 9.61 0.19
N TYR A 182 -21.52 8.54 0.21
CA TYR A 182 -20.74 8.15 1.39
C TYR A 182 -19.25 8.48 1.27
N ARG A 183 -18.81 8.94 0.10
CA ARG A 183 -17.38 9.16 -0.20
C ARG A 183 -16.54 7.93 0.15
N ALA A 184 -17.12 6.77 0.00
CA ALA A 184 -16.51 5.49 0.29
C ALA A 184 -16.17 4.81 -1.02
N GLN A 185 -15.01 4.19 -1.04
CA GLN A 185 -14.63 3.32 -2.12
C GLN A 185 -15.24 1.94 -1.89
N LEU A 186 -15.82 1.37 -2.93
CA LEU A 186 -16.25 0.00 -2.86
C LEU A 186 -15.02 -0.93 -2.96
N ARG A 187 -14.80 -1.69 -1.91
CA ARG A 187 -13.73 -2.68 -1.83
C ARG A 187 -14.32 -4.05 -1.62
N PHE A 188 -13.71 -5.06 -2.22
CA PHE A 188 -14.12 -6.44 -2.08
C PHE A 188 -13.05 -7.21 -1.30
N ALA A 189 -13.49 -7.88 -0.23
CA ALA A 189 -12.66 -8.86 0.43
C ALA A 189 -12.44 -10.04 -0.49
N HIS A 190 -11.23 -10.56 -0.48
CA HIS A 190 -10.94 -11.81 -1.17
C HIS A 190 -10.93 -12.99 -0.20
N GLU A 191 -11.44 -14.11 -0.63
CA GLU A 191 -11.27 -15.40 0.04
C GLU A 191 -10.00 -16.05 -0.50
N SER A 192 -8.84 -15.47 -0.27
CA SER A 192 -7.70 -16.01 -0.96
C SER A 192 -6.83 -16.90 -0.09
N LYS A 193 -6.59 -18.07 -0.61
CA LYS A 193 -5.40 -18.88 -0.38
C LYS A 193 -4.20 -18.39 -1.21
N TYR A 194 -4.39 -17.29 -1.91
CA TYR A 194 -3.48 -16.67 -2.83
C TYR A 194 -2.73 -15.54 -2.10
N GLY A 195 -1.42 -15.57 -2.08
CA GLY A 195 -0.58 -14.50 -1.55
C GLY A 195 -0.43 -13.34 -2.54
N GLY A 196 0.56 -12.49 -2.34
CA GLY A 196 0.95 -11.47 -3.30
C GLY A 196 1.39 -12.04 -4.65
N VAL A 197 1.71 -11.17 -5.58
CA VAL A 197 2.17 -11.60 -6.91
C VAL A 197 3.65 -11.98 -6.88
N LEU A 198 4.48 -11.13 -6.29
CA LEU A 198 5.91 -11.33 -6.09
C LEU A 198 6.22 -11.30 -4.59
N TYR A 199 6.79 -12.37 -4.09
CA TYR A 199 7.15 -12.49 -2.69
C TYR A 199 8.61 -12.92 -2.53
N ILE A 200 9.45 -12.03 -1.98
CA ILE A 200 10.84 -12.33 -1.65
C ILE A 200 11.02 -12.32 -0.14
N LYS A 201 11.71 -13.32 0.38
CA LYS A 201 11.89 -13.54 1.81
C LYS A 201 13.30 -13.97 2.14
N ASN A 202 13.86 -13.45 3.24
CA ASN A 202 15.20 -13.81 3.73
C ASN A 202 16.32 -13.69 2.66
N CYS A 203 16.14 -12.77 1.70
CA CYS A 203 17.04 -12.66 0.55
C CYS A 203 18.05 -11.53 0.71
N THR A 204 19.17 -11.63 -0.04
CA THR A 204 20.18 -10.59 -0.13
C THR A 204 20.48 -10.25 -1.59
N ASP A 205 20.84 -8.98 -1.86
CA ASP A 205 21.28 -8.51 -3.18
C ASP A 205 20.26 -8.80 -4.30
N ILE A 206 19.04 -8.31 -4.12
CA ILE A 206 17.95 -8.47 -5.07
C ILE A 206 17.80 -7.20 -5.92
N LYS A 207 17.68 -7.36 -7.22
CA LYS A 207 17.40 -6.28 -8.16
C LYS A 207 16.10 -6.55 -8.90
N ALA A 208 15.19 -5.57 -8.91
CA ALA A 208 13.98 -5.60 -9.70
C ALA A 208 13.94 -4.30 -10.54
N ASP A 209 14.22 -4.42 -11.82
CA ASP A 209 14.34 -3.29 -12.72
C ASP A 209 13.51 -3.50 -13.96
N ASN A 210 12.74 -2.48 -14.35
CA ASN A 210 12.00 -2.51 -15.59
C ASN A 210 10.99 -3.68 -15.65
N PHE A 211 10.00 -3.64 -14.76
CA PHE A 211 9.06 -4.74 -14.55
C PHE A 211 7.65 -4.25 -14.23
N ILE A 212 6.63 -5.07 -14.50
CA ILE A 212 5.23 -4.70 -14.27
C ILE A 212 4.55 -5.76 -13.40
N ILE A 213 3.79 -5.32 -12.41
CA ILE A 213 2.79 -6.13 -11.69
C ILE A 213 1.41 -5.54 -11.96
N GLU A 214 0.47 -6.39 -12.37
CA GLU A 214 -0.92 -6.01 -12.62
C GLU A 214 -1.89 -6.87 -11.81
N ASN A 215 -2.95 -6.24 -11.30
CA ASN A 215 -4.11 -6.89 -10.71
C ASN A 215 -3.79 -7.92 -9.61
N SER A 216 -3.00 -7.51 -8.64
CA SER A 216 -2.70 -8.36 -7.49
C SER A 216 -3.96 -8.68 -6.67
N ALA A 217 -4.05 -9.88 -6.15
CA ALA A 217 -5.11 -10.30 -5.23
C ALA A 217 -4.82 -9.91 -3.77
N HIS A 218 -3.58 -9.59 -3.46
CA HIS A 218 -3.07 -9.22 -2.14
C HIS A 218 -1.89 -8.27 -2.33
N TRP A 219 -0.96 -8.15 -1.38
CA TRP A 219 0.27 -7.35 -1.47
C TRP A 219 1.03 -7.66 -2.76
N SER A 220 1.24 -6.66 -3.60
CA SER A 220 1.76 -6.91 -4.96
C SER A 220 3.20 -7.37 -4.96
N PHE A 221 4.06 -6.62 -4.26
CA PHE A 221 5.47 -6.99 -4.06
C PHE A 221 5.78 -6.99 -2.56
N HIS A 222 5.82 -8.16 -1.99
CA HIS A 222 6.17 -8.36 -0.59
C HIS A 222 7.66 -8.65 -0.43
N ILE A 223 8.33 -7.82 0.37
CA ILE A 223 9.77 -7.90 0.66
C ILE A 223 9.92 -8.15 2.16
N GLU A 224 10.25 -9.37 2.55
CA GLU A 224 10.28 -9.79 3.95
C GLU A 224 11.67 -10.23 4.39
N ASN A 225 12.18 -9.65 5.49
CA ASN A 225 13.49 -9.99 6.09
C ASN A 225 14.66 -10.00 5.09
N CYS A 226 14.63 -9.08 4.11
CA CYS A 226 15.66 -8.98 3.09
C CYS A 226 16.70 -7.89 3.43
N ASN A 227 17.86 -7.99 2.82
CA ASN A 227 18.92 -7.01 2.96
C ASN A 227 19.57 -6.70 1.60
N GLY A 228 19.57 -5.44 1.19
CA GLY A 228 20.05 -5.04 -0.13
C GLY A 228 19.03 -5.37 -1.23
N VAL A 229 17.97 -4.55 -1.35
CA VAL A 229 16.97 -4.66 -2.40
C VAL A 229 16.91 -3.37 -3.19
N GLU A 230 17.19 -3.43 -4.48
CA GLU A 230 17.12 -2.31 -5.40
C GLU A 230 15.94 -2.49 -6.36
N ILE A 231 15.00 -1.54 -6.35
CA ILE A 231 13.81 -1.52 -7.22
C ILE A 231 13.80 -0.22 -8.00
N LYS A 232 13.72 -0.31 -9.33
CA LYS A 232 13.62 0.88 -10.17
C LYS A 232 12.83 0.61 -11.46
N ASN A 233 12.34 1.67 -12.08
CA ASN A 233 11.59 1.58 -13.33
C ASN A 233 10.49 0.51 -13.22
N PHE A 234 9.69 0.57 -12.16
CA PHE A 234 8.74 -0.48 -11.84
C PHE A 234 7.31 0.06 -11.87
N VAL A 235 6.39 -0.71 -12.40
CA VAL A 235 4.96 -0.35 -12.45
C VAL A 235 4.16 -1.37 -11.65
N ILE A 236 3.38 -0.89 -10.68
CA ILE A 236 2.33 -1.66 -10.04
C ILE A 236 0.99 -1.01 -10.39
N ASN A 237 0.13 -1.76 -11.07
CA ASN A 237 -1.18 -1.28 -11.47
C ASN A 237 -2.27 -2.28 -11.10
N ASN A 238 -2.90 -2.05 -9.97
CA ASN A 238 -3.91 -2.93 -9.40
C ASN A 238 -5.32 -2.43 -9.66
N ASN A 239 -6.25 -3.37 -9.74
CA ASN A 239 -7.65 -3.06 -9.61
C ASN A 239 -7.91 -2.44 -8.23
N ARG A 240 -8.36 -1.18 -8.20
CA ARG A 240 -8.52 -0.38 -6.99
C ARG A 240 -9.72 -0.76 -6.12
N HIS A 241 -10.38 -1.87 -6.42
CA HIS A 241 -11.48 -2.43 -5.63
C HIS A 241 -11.09 -3.73 -4.90
N VAL A 242 -9.93 -4.32 -5.18
CA VAL A 242 -9.43 -5.50 -4.49
C VAL A 242 -8.82 -5.08 -3.16
N ALA A 243 -9.45 -5.45 -2.05
CA ALA A 243 -8.93 -5.13 -0.72
C ALA A 243 -7.55 -5.76 -0.48
N ASN A 244 -6.70 -5.05 0.25
CA ASN A 244 -5.33 -5.46 0.55
C ASN A 244 -4.45 -5.69 -0.70
N ALA A 245 -4.83 -5.11 -1.86
CA ALA A 245 -3.96 -5.01 -3.00
C ALA A 245 -3.05 -3.79 -2.85
N ASP A 246 -2.15 -3.86 -1.88
CA ASP A 246 -1.10 -2.89 -1.62
C ASP A 246 -0.05 -2.91 -2.75
N GLY A 247 0.78 -1.90 -2.85
CA GLY A 247 1.85 -1.85 -3.83
C GLY A 247 3.11 -2.58 -3.36
N PHE A 248 4.02 -1.85 -2.72
CA PHE A 248 5.21 -2.40 -2.11
C PHE A 248 4.99 -2.55 -0.60
N ASP A 249 5.13 -3.76 -0.08
CA ASP A 249 5.15 -4.06 1.35
C ASP A 249 6.56 -4.47 1.77
N ILE A 250 7.24 -3.54 2.44
CA ILE A 250 8.59 -3.77 2.95
C ILE A 250 8.47 -4.15 4.43
N SER A 251 8.78 -5.39 4.77
CA SER A 251 8.65 -5.89 6.13
C SER A 251 9.96 -6.47 6.66
N GLY A 252 10.41 -6.04 7.85
CA GLY A 252 11.63 -6.53 8.48
C GLY A 252 12.92 -6.42 7.66
N SER A 253 12.92 -5.60 6.59
CA SER A 253 14.00 -5.53 5.61
C SER A 253 14.80 -4.23 5.75
N SER A 254 16.09 -4.27 5.43
CA SER A 254 16.98 -3.11 5.48
C SER A 254 17.75 -2.93 4.18
N ASN A 255 18.30 -1.72 3.96
CA ASN A 255 19.01 -1.38 2.73
C ASN A 255 18.14 -1.60 1.49
N VAL A 256 16.95 -0.99 1.50
CA VAL A 256 15.95 -1.08 0.40
C VAL A 256 15.86 0.27 -0.30
N SER A 257 15.96 0.25 -1.62
CA SER A 257 15.74 1.43 -2.45
C SER A 257 14.61 1.21 -3.47
N ILE A 258 13.70 2.16 -3.56
CA ILE A 258 12.62 2.23 -4.56
C ILE A 258 12.77 3.55 -5.29
N ASN A 259 13.05 3.49 -6.58
CA ASN A 259 13.32 4.67 -7.38
C ASN A 259 12.58 4.63 -8.72
N HIS A 260 12.03 5.76 -9.14
CA HIS A 260 11.37 5.91 -10.43
C HIS A 260 10.32 4.82 -10.69
N CYS A 261 9.32 4.74 -9.78
CA CYS A 261 8.26 3.74 -9.83
C CYS A 261 6.89 4.40 -9.91
N PHE A 262 5.98 3.74 -10.64
CA PHE A 262 4.57 4.08 -10.65
C PHE A 262 3.76 3.04 -9.89
N VAL A 263 2.90 3.50 -8.98
CA VAL A 263 2.12 2.62 -8.10
C VAL A 263 0.66 3.07 -8.09
N SER A 264 -0.25 2.19 -8.52
CA SER A 264 -1.70 2.41 -8.45
C SER A 264 -2.36 1.25 -7.72
N THR A 265 -2.95 1.51 -6.54
CA THR A 265 -3.36 0.45 -5.60
C THR A 265 -4.72 0.67 -4.97
N ALA A 266 -5.34 -0.41 -4.53
CA ALA A 266 -6.57 -0.40 -3.75
C ALA A 266 -6.34 -0.16 -2.26
N ASP A 267 -5.17 -0.51 -1.76
CA ASP A 267 -4.73 -0.30 -0.38
C ASP A 267 -3.47 0.57 -0.34
N ASP A 268 -2.59 0.43 0.65
CA ASP A 268 -1.41 1.26 0.82
C ASP A 268 -0.48 1.19 -0.42
N GLY A 269 0.08 2.33 -0.84
CA GLY A 269 0.94 2.41 -2.02
C GLY A 269 2.33 1.82 -1.77
N ILE A 270 3.10 2.49 -0.91
CA ILE A 270 4.41 2.03 -0.45
C ILE A 270 4.35 1.96 1.07
N CYS A 271 4.45 0.77 1.63
CA CYS A 271 4.22 0.50 3.02
C CYS A 271 5.42 -0.18 3.70
N ILE A 272 5.83 0.36 4.85
CA ILE A 272 6.93 -0.16 5.67
C ILE A 272 6.35 -0.74 6.95
N LYS A 273 6.61 -2.02 7.24
CA LYS A 273 6.08 -2.77 8.37
C LYS A 273 7.21 -3.51 9.10
N ASN A 274 7.14 -3.61 10.42
CA ASN A 274 8.10 -4.38 11.17
C ASN A 274 7.42 -5.10 12.34
N ALA A 275 6.87 -6.27 12.07
CA ALA A 275 6.02 -6.96 13.01
C ALA A 275 6.41 -8.42 13.24
N LEU A 276 6.33 -8.85 14.49
CA LEU A 276 6.64 -10.22 14.88
C LEU A 276 5.78 -11.26 14.15
N TRP A 277 4.51 -10.98 13.92
CA TRP A 277 3.61 -11.91 13.24
C TRP A 277 3.93 -12.08 11.73
N LEU A 278 4.71 -11.15 11.17
CA LEU A 278 5.31 -11.27 9.83
C LEU A 278 6.62 -12.08 9.84
N GLY A 279 7.06 -12.57 10.99
CA GLY A 279 8.34 -13.24 11.13
C GLY A 279 9.54 -12.28 11.27
N ASN A 280 9.29 -10.97 11.44
CA ASN A 280 10.36 -10.00 11.63
C ASN A 280 10.90 -10.09 13.06
N THR A 281 12.20 -9.92 13.22
CA THR A 281 12.88 -10.03 14.52
C THR A 281 13.91 -8.95 14.76
N ASN A 282 14.24 -8.16 13.74
CA ASN A 282 15.31 -7.17 13.77
C ASN A 282 14.78 -5.76 13.53
N GLU A 283 15.58 -4.77 13.89
CA GLU A 283 15.40 -3.39 13.48
C GLU A 283 15.46 -3.26 11.94
N MET A 284 14.62 -2.40 11.38
CA MET A 284 14.66 -2.01 9.96
C MET A 284 15.33 -0.65 9.81
N LYS A 285 16.19 -0.52 8.80
CA LYS A 285 16.88 0.75 8.52
C LYS A 285 17.35 0.91 7.08
N ASN A 286 17.71 2.13 6.74
CA ASN A 286 18.23 2.50 5.41
C ASN A 286 17.22 2.17 4.30
N ILE A 287 16.06 2.80 4.34
CA ILE A 287 15.03 2.65 3.31
C ILE A 287 14.91 3.98 2.57
N SER A 288 15.00 3.93 1.26
CA SER A 288 14.86 5.11 0.41
C SER A 288 13.77 4.93 -0.64
N VAL A 289 12.93 5.96 -0.80
CA VAL A 289 11.91 6.05 -1.85
C VAL A 289 12.12 7.37 -2.56
N SER A 290 12.28 7.35 -3.88
CA SER A 290 12.47 8.59 -4.64
C SER A 290 11.86 8.53 -6.04
N ASP A 291 11.52 9.70 -6.54
CA ASP A 291 11.08 9.89 -7.93
C ASP A 291 9.88 8.99 -8.31
N CYS A 292 8.95 8.78 -7.36
CA CYS A 292 7.82 7.88 -7.54
C CYS A 292 6.50 8.63 -7.68
N GLU A 293 5.61 8.08 -8.50
CA GLU A 293 4.20 8.47 -8.56
C GLU A 293 3.31 7.42 -7.90
N VAL A 294 2.45 7.84 -6.98
CA VAL A 294 1.60 6.93 -6.21
C VAL A 294 0.15 7.37 -6.22
N ILE A 295 -0.72 6.49 -6.67
CA ILE A 295 -2.17 6.54 -6.54
C ILE A 295 -2.58 5.44 -5.56
N SER A 296 -3.09 5.80 -4.40
CA SER A 296 -3.54 4.84 -3.40
C SER A 296 -4.94 5.18 -2.92
N CYS A 297 -5.75 4.18 -2.68
CA CYS A 297 -7.07 4.36 -2.10
C CYS A 297 -7.03 4.43 -0.57
N THR A 298 -5.88 4.17 0.04
CA THR A 298 -5.62 4.36 1.47
C THR A 298 -4.46 5.32 1.68
N ASN A 299 -3.25 4.87 1.94
CA ASN A 299 -2.13 5.77 2.18
C ASN A 299 -1.11 5.67 1.03
N ALA A 300 -0.66 6.80 0.51
CA ALA A 300 0.31 6.77 -0.59
C ALA A 300 1.68 6.28 -0.11
N PHE A 301 2.18 6.83 0.98
CA PHE A 301 3.36 6.35 1.71
C PHE A 301 3.00 6.12 3.17
N LYS A 302 3.37 4.97 3.72
CA LYS A 302 3.05 4.61 5.10
C LYS A 302 4.20 3.89 5.81
N ILE A 303 4.47 4.30 7.03
CA ILE A 303 5.19 3.51 8.03
C ILE A 303 4.15 3.01 9.02
N GLY A 304 3.98 1.71 9.12
CA GLY A 304 2.94 1.10 9.95
C GLY A 304 1.89 0.33 9.13
N THR A 305 0.78 -0.05 9.71
CA THR A 305 0.41 0.05 11.13
C THR A 305 1.15 -0.95 12.03
N GLU A 306 1.67 -2.03 11.43
CA GLU A 306 2.38 -3.10 12.12
C GLU A 306 3.80 -2.64 12.46
N THR A 307 4.02 -2.26 13.73
CA THR A 307 5.28 -1.67 14.22
C THR A 307 5.63 -2.25 15.59
N THR A 308 6.12 -3.50 15.61
CA THR A 308 6.58 -4.17 16.83
C THR A 308 8.07 -3.93 17.10
N PHE A 309 8.88 -3.87 16.02
CA PHE A 309 10.31 -3.61 16.10
C PHE A 309 10.65 -2.27 15.45
N ASP A 310 11.78 -1.71 15.84
CA ASP A 310 12.18 -0.36 15.47
C ASP A 310 12.38 -0.18 13.96
N ILE A 311 12.09 1.04 13.50
CA ILE A 311 12.21 1.47 12.10
C ILE A 311 12.94 2.80 12.09
N SER A 312 14.07 2.87 11.40
CA SER A 312 14.88 4.08 11.33
C SER A 312 15.45 4.38 9.95
N ASP A 313 15.96 5.57 9.79
CA ASP A 313 16.71 6.02 8.62
C ASP A 313 15.93 5.80 7.32
N VAL A 314 14.70 6.37 7.27
CA VAL A 314 13.82 6.31 6.11
C VAL A 314 13.83 7.66 5.40
N THR A 315 14.07 7.65 4.10
CA THR A 315 14.04 8.85 3.26
C THR A 315 13.00 8.71 2.15
N VAL A 316 12.19 9.75 1.95
CA VAL A 316 11.23 9.84 0.83
C VAL A 316 11.44 11.17 0.14
N SER A 317 11.64 11.18 -1.17
CA SER A 317 11.92 12.41 -1.89
C SER A 317 11.39 12.44 -3.32
N ASN A 318 11.08 13.63 -3.81
CA ASN A 318 10.70 13.88 -5.20
C ASN A 318 9.50 13.02 -5.65
N CYS A 319 8.50 12.82 -4.78
CA CYS A 319 7.37 11.96 -5.08
C CYS A 319 6.09 12.76 -5.33
N ARG A 320 5.21 12.18 -6.12
CA ARG A 320 3.88 12.69 -6.39
C ARG A 320 2.82 11.72 -5.88
N PHE A 321 1.99 12.17 -4.95
CA PHE A 321 0.89 11.39 -4.38
C PHE A 321 -0.43 12.00 -4.80
N PHE A 322 -1.27 11.25 -5.49
CA PHE A 322 -2.50 11.82 -6.02
C PHE A 322 -3.63 10.80 -6.19
N MET A 323 -4.82 11.31 -6.39
CA MET A 323 -5.99 10.51 -6.75
C MET A 323 -6.68 11.11 -7.96
N THR A 324 -7.21 10.24 -8.81
CA THR A 324 -8.01 10.64 -9.98
C THR A 324 -9.41 11.11 -9.56
N ASP A 325 -10.07 11.87 -10.43
CA ASP A 325 -11.41 12.42 -10.15
C ASP A 325 -12.51 11.36 -9.95
N ILE A 326 -12.25 10.12 -10.38
CA ILE A 326 -13.22 9.02 -10.33
C ILE A 326 -13.37 8.44 -8.92
N TYR A 327 -12.34 8.57 -8.07
CA TYR A 327 -12.29 7.96 -6.74
C TYR A 327 -12.36 9.02 -5.63
N PRO A 328 -12.78 8.63 -4.40
CA PRO A 328 -12.52 9.42 -3.22
C PRO A 328 -11.02 9.73 -3.10
N GLY A 329 -10.66 10.79 -2.41
CA GLY A 329 -9.26 11.11 -2.18
C GLY A 329 -8.50 9.99 -1.45
N THR A 330 -7.20 9.94 -1.66
CA THR A 330 -6.28 9.14 -0.83
C THR A 330 -6.48 9.48 0.64
N VAL A 331 -6.49 8.50 1.53
CA VAL A 331 -6.73 8.72 2.97
C VAL A 331 -5.64 9.60 3.57
N SER A 332 -4.36 9.20 3.42
CA SER A 332 -3.23 10.05 3.80
C SER A 332 -2.12 10.02 2.74
N GLY A 333 -1.50 11.17 2.50
CA GLY A 333 -0.32 11.24 1.63
C GLY A 333 0.89 10.59 2.29
N ILE A 334 1.19 11.03 3.50
CA ILE A 334 2.26 10.52 4.34
C ILE A 334 1.63 10.09 5.66
N ALA A 335 1.74 8.79 6.00
CA ALA A 335 1.34 8.24 7.29
C ALA A 335 2.57 7.67 8.02
N ILE A 336 2.86 8.17 9.23
CA ILE A 336 3.95 7.69 10.07
C ILE A 336 3.34 7.25 11.40
N GLU A 337 3.33 5.94 11.63
CA GLU A 337 2.62 5.34 12.74
C GLU A 337 3.55 4.46 13.59
N SER A 338 3.47 4.60 14.91
CA SER A 338 3.96 3.61 15.85
C SER A 338 2.79 3.16 16.72
N ALA A 339 2.35 1.93 16.50
CA ALA A 339 1.12 1.41 17.08
C ALA A 339 1.29 0.19 17.99
N ASP A 340 2.39 -0.55 17.84
CA ASP A 340 2.60 -1.83 18.50
C ASP A 340 3.89 -1.88 19.33
N GLY A 341 4.46 -0.71 19.65
CA GLY A 341 5.56 -0.60 20.61
C GLY A 341 6.92 -0.25 20.03
N ALA A 342 7.06 -0.10 18.71
CA ALA A 342 8.31 0.26 18.06
C ALA A 342 8.73 1.72 18.27
N SER A 343 10.03 1.98 18.22
CA SER A 343 10.58 3.30 17.94
C SER A 343 10.66 3.53 16.43
N VAL A 344 10.03 4.61 15.97
CA VAL A 344 10.08 5.07 14.58
C VAL A 344 10.79 6.41 14.55
N HIS A 345 11.97 6.49 13.92
CA HIS A 345 12.79 7.67 14.05
C HIS A 345 13.74 7.92 12.87
N HIS A 346 14.30 9.14 12.80
CA HIS A 346 15.15 9.59 11.70
C HIS A 346 14.44 9.42 10.34
N ILE A 347 13.25 9.99 10.26
CA ILE A 347 12.44 9.96 9.05
C ILE A 347 12.58 11.30 8.34
N LYS A 348 13.01 11.28 7.09
CA LYS A 348 13.13 12.47 6.27
C LYS A 348 12.25 12.37 5.04
N VAL A 349 11.35 13.34 4.86
CA VAL A 349 10.49 13.45 3.68
C VAL A 349 10.68 14.82 3.06
N GLN A 350 10.93 14.89 1.75
CA GLN A 350 11.18 16.17 1.08
C GLN A 350 10.69 16.20 -0.36
N ASN A 351 10.30 17.39 -0.81
CA ASN A 351 9.84 17.64 -2.19
C ASN A 351 8.71 16.70 -2.61
N ILE A 352 7.55 16.86 -1.97
CA ILE A 352 6.37 16.05 -2.21
C ILE A 352 5.25 16.91 -2.77
N SER A 353 4.69 16.51 -3.91
CA SER A 353 3.48 17.11 -4.45
C SER A 353 2.28 16.18 -4.23
N MET A 354 1.15 16.76 -3.82
CA MET A 354 -0.06 15.99 -3.53
C MET A 354 -1.27 16.62 -4.20
N ASN A 355 -2.17 15.79 -4.70
CA ASN A 355 -3.45 16.26 -5.20
C ASN A 355 -4.58 15.27 -4.84
N ARG A 356 -5.67 15.78 -4.25
CA ARG A 356 -6.81 14.96 -3.79
C ARG A 356 -6.40 13.91 -2.74
N VAL A 357 -5.53 14.32 -1.85
CA VAL A 357 -5.15 13.56 -0.66
C VAL A 357 -5.97 14.12 0.51
N THR A 358 -6.72 13.27 1.19
CA THR A 358 -7.63 13.72 2.27
C THR A 358 -6.86 14.36 3.42
N CYS A 359 -5.83 13.67 3.94
CA CYS A 359 -4.91 14.17 4.97
C CYS A 359 -3.49 14.22 4.40
N PRO A 360 -2.86 15.38 4.28
CA PRO A 360 -1.51 15.47 3.73
C PRO A 360 -0.48 14.66 4.53
N VAL A 361 -0.48 14.86 5.86
CA VAL A 361 0.45 14.22 6.79
C VAL A 361 -0.31 13.75 8.02
N PHE A 362 -0.12 12.50 8.37
CA PHE A 362 -0.66 11.84 9.55
C PHE A 362 0.47 11.18 10.35
N ILE A 363 0.84 11.76 11.49
CA ILE A 363 1.84 11.19 12.40
C ILE A 363 1.12 10.74 13.66
N ARG A 364 1.18 9.44 13.96
CA ARG A 364 0.41 8.87 15.05
C ARG A 364 1.20 7.89 15.91
N LEU A 365 1.42 8.29 17.16
CA LEU A 365 1.84 7.37 18.22
C LEU A 365 0.59 6.89 18.96
N CYS A 366 0.39 5.58 19.06
CA CYS A 366 -0.69 4.97 19.83
C CYS A 366 -0.23 3.64 20.46
N ASN A 367 -1.12 2.98 21.18
CA ASN A 367 -0.80 1.73 21.87
C ASN A 367 -1.87 0.68 21.52
N ARG A 368 -1.99 0.36 20.24
CA ARG A 368 -2.86 -0.71 19.76
C ARG A 368 -2.41 -2.05 20.35
N ASN A 369 -1.11 -2.20 20.49
CA ASN A 369 -0.42 -3.32 21.13
C ASN A 369 -1.01 -4.66 20.65
N ARG A 370 -1.01 -4.86 19.35
CA ARG A 370 -1.48 -6.09 18.74
C ARG A 370 -0.50 -7.19 19.12
N ALA A 371 -0.83 -7.92 20.20
CA ALA A 371 -0.03 -9.07 20.58
C ALA A 371 0.04 -10.02 19.40
N SER A 372 1.23 -10.17 18.84
CA SER A 372 1.51 -11.20 17.87
C SER A 372 1.28 -12.54 18.55
N THR A 373 0.38 -13.31 18.02
CA THR A 373 0.32 -14.71 18.35
C THR A 373 1.47 -15.38 17.60
N VAL A 374 2.48 -15.81 18.32
CA VAL A 374 3.63 -16.58 17.80
C VAL A 374 3.21 -17.94 17.23
N ASP A 375 1.93 -18.28 17.31
CA ASP A 375 1.36 -19.59 16.93
C ASP A 375 1.01 -19.72 15.44
N GLY A 376 1.46 -18.80 14.58
CA GLY A 376 1.25 -18.90 13.13
C GLY A 376 -0.22 -18.91 12.69
N SER A 377 -1.16 -18.72 13.59
CA SER A 377 -2.56 -18.53 13.22
C SER A 377 -2.68 -17.20 12.48
N SER A 378 -2.84 -17.31 11.16
CA SER A 378 -2.81 -16.22 10.22
C SER A 378 -3.59 -15.00 10.70
N ALA A 379 -2.93 -13.85 10.73
CA ALA A 379 -3.58 -12.55 10.88
C ALA A 379 -4.63 -12.26 9.80
N ASN A 380 -4.71 -13.08 8.75
CA ASN A 380 -5.72 -13.06 7.70
C ASN A 380 -7.11 -13.51 8.18
N ALA A 381 -7.25 -14.02 9.40
CA ALA A 381 -8.53 -14.29 10.02
C ALA A 381 -9.01 -13.13 10.91
N VAL A 382 -8.88 -11.90 10.46
CA VAL A 382 -9.71 -10.82 11.01
C VAL A 382 -11.08 -10.95 10.37
N GLU A 383 -11.87 -11.88 10.87
CA GLU A 383 -13.32 -11.77 10.77
C GLU A 383 -13.72 -10.46 11.43
N PHE A 384 -14.04 -9.49 10.61
CA PHE A 384 -14.70 -8.27 11.05
C PHE A 384 -15.95 -8.66 11.84
N GLY A 385 -15.91 -8.51 13.16
CA GLY A 385 -17.06 -8.68 14.03
C GLY A 385 -16.95 -9.70 15.16
N LYS A 386 -15.95 -10.57 15.23
CA LYS A 386 -15.77 -11.45 16.39
C LYS A 386 -14.53 -11.08 17.20
N ARG A 387 -14.71 -10.55 18.40
CA ARG A 387 -13.64 -10.39 19.39
C ARG A 387 -13.02 -11.77 19.66
N LYS A 388 -11.90 -12.10 19.03
CA LYS A 388 -11.12 -13.27 19.43
C LYS A 388 -10.60 -13.10 20.86
N LYS A 389 -10.61 -14.18 21.63
CA LYS A 389 -10.10 -14.23 23.01
C LYS A 389 -8.71 -13.62 23.08
N ARG A 390 -8.52 -12.72 24.04
CA ARG A 390 -7.24 -12.07 24.34
C ARG A 390 -6.13 -13.10 24.50
N ALA A 391 -4.97 -12.82 23.90
CA ALA A 391 -3.74 -13.58 24.09
C ALA A 391 -3.43 -13.76 25.59
N SER A 392 -2.76 -14.86 25.94
CA SER A 392 -2.40 -15.20 27.31
C SER A 392 -1.54 -14.10 27.96
N SER A 393 -1.63 -13.96 29.28
CA SER A 393 -0.90 -12.95 30.06
C SER A 393 0.61 -12.96 29.82
N ALA A 394 1.21 -14.11 29.56
CA ALA A 394 2.64 -14.26 29.31
C ALA A 394 3.11 -13.64 27.96
N ALA A 395 2.25 -13.60 26.94
CA ALA A 395 2.54 -12.90 25.69
C ALA A 395 2.40 -11.37 25.85
N LYS A 396 1.55 -10.93 26.79
CA LYS A 396 1.38 -9.51 27.11
C LYS A 396 2.62 -8.88 27.74
N ASP A 397 3.34 -9.61 28.57
CA ASP A 397 4.45 -9.05 29.37
C ASP A 397 5.75 -8.89 28.57
N ARG A 398 5.94 -9.62 27.47
CA ARG A 398 7.14 -9.53 26.63
C ARG A 398 7.16 -8.34 25.66
N PHE A 399 6.00 -7.77 25.31
CA PHE A 399 5.89 -6.76 24.26
C PHE A 399 5.16 -5.49 24.70
N HIS A 400 5.15 -5.19 25.99
CA HIS A 400 4.65 -3.91 26.52
C HIS A 400 5.64 -2.74 26.34
N GLN A 401 6.48 -2.79 25.34
CA GLN A 401 7.24 -1.60 24.96
C GLN A 401 6.26 -0.54 24.48
N LYS A 402 6.44 0.64 25.04
CA LYS A 402 5.70 1.81 24.60
C LYS A 402 6.47 2.38 23.42
N GLY A 403 5.83 2.43 22.27
CA GLY A 403 6.42 2.98 21.08
C GLY A 403 6.84 4.44 21.24
N SER A 404 7.65 4.91 20.33
CA SER A 404 8.03 6.32 20.19
C SER A 404 8.08 6.73 18.73
N ILE A 405 7.88 8.02 18.46
CA ILE A 405 8.15 8.64 17.17
C ILE A 405 8.96 9.90 17.46
N TYR A 406 10.14 10.03 16.85
CA TYR A 406 10.98 11.20 17.03
C TYR A 406 11.93 11.43 15.85
N ALA A 407 12.51 12.63 15.77
CA ALA A 407 13.39 13.05 14.68
C ALA A 407 12.74 12.85 13.30
N VAL A 408 11.61 13.53 13.09
CA VAL A 408 10.85 13.51 11.84
C VAL A 408 10.96 14.88 11.17
N ASP A 409 11.59 14.92 10.00
CA ASP A 409 11.74 16.13 9.20
C ASP A 409 10.96 16.00 7.89
N ILE A 410 9.96 16.86 7.69
CA ILE A 410 9.17 16.90 6.46
C ILE A 410 9.28 18.29 5.87
N SER A 411 9.73 18.40 4.63
CA SER A 411 9.91 19.69 3.96
C SER A 411 9.44 19.71 2.51
N ASP A 412 9.18 20.92 2.01
CA ASP A 412 8.86 21.18 0.62
C ASP A 412 7.64 20.38 0.15
N VAL A 413 6.50 20.55 0.86
CA VAL A 413 5.24 19.86 0.60
C VAL A 413 4.23 20.82 0.00
N THR A 414 3.75 20.50 -1.20
CA THR A 414 2.59 21.16 -1.80
C THR A 414 1.44 20.17 -1.87
N ALA A 415 0.29 20.52 -1.30
CA ALA A 415 -0.90 19.67 -1.32
C ALA A 415 -2.15 20.45 -1.71
N GLU A 416 -2.79 20.03 -2.78
CA GLU A 416 -4.02 20.60 -3.29
C GLU A 416 -5.21 19.66 -3.09
N ASN A 417 -6.40 20.25 -2.94
CA ASN A 417 -7.63 19.51 -2.77
C ASN A 417 -7.63 18.58 -1.55
N ILE A 418 -7.05 19.04 -0.43
CA ILE A 418 -7.09 18.32 0.86
C ILE A 418 -8.49 18.45 1.50
N GLU A 419 -8.82 17.60 2.45
CA GLU A 419 -10.12 17.61 3.12
C GLU A 419 -10.04 17.73 4.65
N ILE A 420 -8.92 17.36 5.25
CA ILE A 420 -8.65 17.49 6.69
C ILE A 420 -7.21 18.00 6.90
N PRO A 421 -6.90 18.60 8.06
CA PRO A 421 -5.59 19.17 8.32
C PRO A 421 -4.46 18.13 8.38
N VAL A 422 -3.24 18.61 8.47
CA VAL A 422 -2.12 17.85 9.01
C VAL A 422 -2.42 17.44 10.44
N ILE A 423 -2.12 16.21 10.80
CA ILE A 423 -2.38 15.65 12.14
C ILE A 423 -1.08 15.08 12.73
N ILE A 424 -0.73 15.52 13.93
CA ILE A 424 0.39 14.96 14.70
C ILE A 424 -0.13 14.65 16.09
N ALA A 425 -0.20 13.37 16.47
CA ALA A 425 -0.79 13.01 17.74
C ALA A 425 -0.06 11.86 18.46
N GLY A 426 0.42 12.16 19.65
CA GLY A 426 0.67 11.17 20.68
C GLY A 426 -0.63 10.71 21.36
N TYR A 427 -0.55 10.19 22.57
CA TYR A 427 -1.72 9.77 23.32
C TYR A 427 -1.52 9.92 24.84
N LYS A 428 -2.63 10.01 25.57
CA LYS A 428 -2.65 9.94 27.04
C LYS A 428 -3.31 8.65 27.48
N GLN A 429 -2.66 7.94 28.38
CA GLN A 429 -3.18 6.72 29.00
C GLN A 429 -2.79 6.66 30.49
N ASN A 430 -3.75 6.39 31.37
CA ASN A 430 -3.53 6.33 32.82
C ASN A 430 -2.81 7.57 33.37
N GLU A 431 -3.32 8.75 33.05
CA GLU A 431 -2.78 10.07 33.44
C GLU A 431 -1.35 10.38 32.93
N LYS A 432 -0.77 9.50 32.11
CA LYS A 432 0.54 9.71 31.51
C LYS A 432 0.42 10.02 30.03
N SER A 433 1.04 11.12 29.57
CA SER A 433 1.14 11.46 28.15
C SER A 433 2.36 10.76 27.51
N PHE A 434 2.15 10.31 26.28
CA PHE A 434 3.15 9.74 25.39
C PHE A 434 3.25 10.61 24.17
N TYR A 435 4.40 11.19 23.98
CA TYR A 435 4.62 12.25 23.01
C TYR A 435 5.24 11.75 21.72
N VAL A 436 4.80 12.33 20.60
CA VAL A 436 5.61 12.41 19.37
C VAL A 436 6.62 13.52 19.60
N SER A 437 7.89 13.33 19.28
CA SER A 437 8.95 14.30 19.61
C SER A 437 9.77 14.72 18.40
N ASP A 438 10.33 15.92 18.47
CA ASP A 438 11.29 16.46 17.49
C ASP A 438 10.79 16.34 16.04
N VAL A 439 9.67 17.02 15.76
CA VAL A 439 9.06 17.08 14.44
C VAL A 439 9.30 18.47 13.83
N THR A 440 9.85 18.49 12.63
CA THR A 440 9.98 19.71 11.82
C THR A 440 9.09 19.62 10.59
N LEU A 441 8.21 20.60 10.42
CA LEU A 441 7.46 20.83 9.18
C LEU A 441 7.96 22.15 8.56
N LYS A 442 8.51 22.07 7.36
CA LYS A 442 9.12 23.21 6.69
C LYS A 442 8.63 23.38 5.27
N ASN A 443 8.33 24.60 4.88
CA ASN A 443 7.90 24.98 3.52
C ASN A 443 6.69 24.15 3.05
N PHE A 444 5.56 24.31 3.75
CA PHE A 444 4.29 23.68 3.42
C PHE A 444 3.38 24.68 2.72
N ASN A 445 2.76 24.25 1.61
CA ASN A 445 1.71 24.99 0.94
C ASN A 445 0.49 24.06 0.75
N LEU A 446 -0.54 24.27 1.54
CA LEU A 446 -1.73 23.44 1.60
C LEU A 446 -2.96 24.19 1.07
N GLN A 447 -3.79 23.54 0.27
CA GLN A 447 -5.04 24.09 -0.24
C GLN A 447 -6.18 23.10 -0.13
N TYR A 448 -7.26 23.54 0.48
CA TYR A 448 -8.48 22.74 0.61
C TYR A 448 -9.20 22.53 -0.71
N ALA A 449 -9.92 21.42 -0.83
CA ALA A 449 -10.83 21.18 -1.92
C ALA A 449 -11.93 22.25 -1.96
N PRO A 450 -12.21 22.86 -3.13
CA PRO A 450 -13.18 23.98 -3.24
C PRO A 450 -14.60 23.64 -2.80
N TYR A 451 -14.95 22.35 -2.83
CA TYR A 451 -16.27 21.85 -2.43
C TYR A 451 -16.35 21.49 -0.95
N LYS A 452 -15.23 21.56 -0.22
CA LYS A 452 -15.20 21.12 1.18
C LYS A 452 -15.77 22.21 2.08
N GLU A 453 -16.94 21.91 2.61
CA GLU A 453 -17.55 22.68 3.69
C GLU A 453 -17.28 21.98 5.02
N VAL A 454 -16.96 22.77 6.03
CA VAL A 454 -16.47 22.23 7.30
C VAL A 454 -17.36 22.74 8.43
N TYR A 455 -18.51 22.09 8.62
CA TYR A 455 -19.55 22.56 9.53
C TYR A 455 -19.64 21.83 10.87
N ASP A 456 -18.94 20.74 11.07
CA ASP A 456 -19.15 19.93 12.28
C ASP A 456 -18.44 20.53 13.50
N LYS A 457 -19.21 20.76 14.57
CA LYS A 457 -18.78 21.35 15.83
C LYS A 457 -18.34 20.30 16.86
N ARG A 458 -17.63 19.26 16.46
CA ARG A 458 -17.17 18.25 17.41
C ARG A 458 -16.26 18.88 18.46
N ARG A 459 -16.69 18.83 19.73
CA ARG A 459 -15.98 19.45 20.85
C ARG A 459 -15.00 18.50 21.56
N PHE A 460 -15.17 17.19 21.38
CA PHE A 460 -14.35 16.20 22.04
C PHE A 460 -13.73 15.23 21.04
N ILE A 461 -12.42 15.09 21.10
CA ILE A 461 -11.65 14.17 20.27
C ILE A 461 -11.07 13.12 21.20
N PRO A 462 -11.50 11.84 21.09
CA PRO A 462 -10.96 10.76 21.93
C PRO A 462 -9.46 10.54 21.72
N GLU A 463 -8.81 9.93 22.68
CA GLU A 463 -7.39 9.59 22.60
C GLU A 463 -7.08 8.49 21.59
N TYR A 464 -8.05 7.64 21.24
CA TYR A 464 -7.90 6.55 20.29
C TYR A 464 -6.65 5.68 20.54
N VAL A 465 -6.41 5.32 21.80
CA VAL A 465 -5.15 4.69 22.25
C VAL A 465 -4.94 3.31 21.64
N ASP A 466 -5.99 2.49 21.58
CA ASP A 466 -5.95 1.05 21.27
C ASP A 466 -6.65 0.68 19.95
N VAL A 467 -6.99 1.69 19.15
CA VAL A 467 -7.67 1.48 17.86
C VAL A 467 -6.70 1.50 16.70
N TYR A 468 -7.13 0.96 15.56
CA TYR A 468 -6.39 1.04 14.31
C TYR A 468 -6.20 2.51 13.93
N PRO A 469 -4.96 3.02 13.82
CA PRO A 469 -4.69 4.42 13.55
C PRO A 469 -4.92 4.74 12.07
N GLU A 470 -5.79 5.69 11.82
CA GLU A 470 -6.06 6.22 10.48
C GLU A 470 -6.55 7.66 10.60
N SER A 471 -6.16 8.51 9.67
CA SER A 471 -6.51 9.94 9.70
C SER A 471 -8.02 10.20 9.66
N TRP A 472 -8.80 9.35 9.02
CA TRP A 472 -10.26 9.47 8.97
C TRP A 472 -10.95 9.34 10.32
N ARG A 473 -10.31 8.79 11.34
CA ARG A 473 -10.83 8.77 12.72
C ARG A 473 -10.88 10.15 13.36
N PHE A 474 -9.99 11.02 12.91
CA PHE A 474 -9.85 12.40 13.36
C PHE A 474 -10.66 13.39 12.51
N ARG A 475 -11.69 12.93 11.82
CA ARG A 475 -12.59 13.83 11.08
C ARG A 475 -13.21 14.86 12.05
N ASN A 476 -13.50 16.04 11.52
CA ASN A 476 -14.13 17.13 12.27
C ASN A 476 -13.26 17.72 13.39
N LEU A 477 -11.96 17.79 13.15
CA LEU A 477 -11.02 18.50 14.01
C LEU A 477 -11.36 20.00 14.07
N PRO A 478 -11.06 20.70 15.17
CA PRO A 478 -11.31 22.12 15.31
C PRO A 478 -10.32 23.01 14.53
N ALA A 479 -9.25 22.45 13.99
CA ALA A 479 -8.28 23.14 13.14
C ALA A 479 -8.50 22.87 11.65
N TYR A 480 -8.04 23.79 10.78
CA TYR A 480 -8.05 23.54 9.34
C TYR A 480 -6.66 23.33 8.73
N ALA A 481 -5.59 23.84 9.31
CA ALA A 481 -4.24 23.66 8.76
C ALA A 481 -3.46 22.57 9.50
N LEU A 482 -3.39 22.65 10.83
CA LEU A 482 -2.66 21.71 11.67
C LEU A 482 -3.40 21.47 12.99
N TRP A 483 -3.57 20.21 13.34
CA TRP A 483 -3.98 19.80 14.68
C TRP A 483 -2.92 18.92 15.31
N THR A 484 -2.49 19.28 16.53
CA THR A 484 -1.47 18.52 17.26
C THR A 484 -1.91 18.23 18.69
N ARG A 485 -1.59 17.06 19.18
CA ARG A 485 -1.83 16.65 20.56
C ARG A 485 -0.70 15.76 21.07
N HIS A 486 -0.21 16.05 22.30
CA HIS A 486 0.90 15.33 22.94
C HIS A 486 2.14 15.31 22.05
N VAL A 487 2.69 16.47 21.77
CA VAL A 487 3.88 16.65 20.94
C VAL A 487 4.96 17.45 21.67
N LYS A 488 6.23 17.09 21.53
CA LYS A 488 7.39 17.79 22.08
C LYS A 488 8.30 18.26 20.96
N GLY A 489 8.80 19.51 21.05
CA GLY A 489 9.80 20.00 20.10
C GLY A 489 9.28 20.13 18.67
N LEU A 490 8.02 20.56 18.49
CA LEU A 490 7.46 20.88 17.18
C LEU A 490 8.06 22.17 16.62
N LYS A 491 8.54 22.11 15.39
CA LYS A 491 9.02 23.26 14.64
C LYS A 491 8.21 23.46 13.37
N LEU A 492 7.63 24.63 13.19
CA LEU A 492 6.90 25.05 11.99
C LEU A 492 7.66 26.18 11.32
N LEU A 493 8.09 25.99 10.08
CA LEU A 493 8.86 26.96 9.30
C LEU A 493 8.18 27.10 7.92
N ASP A 494 7.73 28.31 7.59
CA ASP A 494 7.06 28.58 6.31
C ASP A 494 5.88 27.62 6.04
N PHE A 495 4.98 27.49 7.03
CA PHE A 495 3.82 26.61 6.97
C PHE A 495 2.58 27.43 6.62
N VAL A 496 2.05 27.23 5.41
CA VAL A 496 0.93 27.98 4.86
C VAL A 496 -0.21 27.05 4.49
N CYS A 497 -1.43 27.45 4.83
CA CYS A 497 -2.64 26.75 4.40
C CYS A 497 -3.70 27.75 3.95
N GLY A 498 -4.24 27.55 2.75
CA GLY A 498 -5.37 28.32 2.26
C GLY A 498 -6.63 28.08 3.10
N VAL A 499 -7.31 29.13 3.47
CA VAL A 499 -8.53 29.05 4.29
C VAL A 499 -9.63 28.32 3.52
N PRO A 500 -10.30 27.29 4.09
CA PRO A 500 -11.45 26.64 3.47
C PRO A 500 -12.60 27.65 3.22
N ARG A 501 -13.39 27.42 2.18
CA ARG A 501 -14.46 28.32 1.73
C ARG A 501 -15.43 28.75 2.83
N SER A 502 -15.72 27.88 3.76
CA SER A 502 -16.58 28.16 4.91
C SER A 502 -16.02 27.42 6.11
N THR A 503 -15.36 28.13 6.99
CA THR A 503 -14.82 27.51 8.20
C THR A 503 -15.04 28.39 9.41
N TRP A 504 -15.36 27.77 10.53
CA TRP A 504 -15.33 28.34 11.87
C TRP A 504 -14.09 27.88 12.65
N LYS A 505 -13.25 27.05 12.00
CA LYS A 505 -12.09 26.44 12.63
C LYS A 505 -10.92 27.42 12.74
N GLU A 506 -10.09 27.18 13.72
CA GLU A 506 -8.80 27.87 13.83
C GLU A 506 -7.80 27.30 12.82
N GLU A 507 -6.77 28.07 12.50
CA GLU A 507 -5.74 27.62 11.59
C GLU A 507 -4.93 26.49 12.20
N ILE A 508 -4.40 26.71 13.39
CA ILE A 508 -3.56 25.75 14.11
C ILE A 508 -4.11 25.55 15.53
N ILE A 509 -4.29 24.33 15.93
CA ILE A 509 -4.62 23.98 17.32
C ILE A 509 -3.57 23.03 17.87
N THR A 510 -3.10 23.36 19.05
CA THR A 510 -2.12 22.59 19.82
C THR A 510 -2.69 22.21 21.18
N GLU A 511 -2.67 20.92 21.51
CA GLU A 511 -3.12 20.39 22.79
C GLU A 511 -1.98 19.60 23.46
N ASP A 512 -1.56 20.00 24.67
CA ASP A 512 -0.43 19.39 25.39
C ASP A 512 0.85 19.31 24.49
N VAL A 513 1.30 20.49 24.01
CA VAL A 513 2.51 20.63 23.19
C VAL A 513 3.57 21.39 23.99
N ILE A 514 4.78 20.87 24.09
CA ILE A 514 5.90 21.39 24.90
C ILE A 514 7.22 21.39 24.14
#